data_ce9cce5700c8ddcf5b40e1b462829548
#
_entry.id   ce9cce5700c8ddcf5b40e1b462829548
#
_cell.length_a   1.000
_cell.length_b   1.000
_cell.length_c   1.000
_cell.angle_alpha   90.00
_cell.angle_beta   90.00
_cell.angle_gamma   90.00
#
_symmetry.space_group_name_H-M   'P 1'
#
loop_
_entity.id
_entity.type
_entity.pdbx_description
1 polymer ?
#
loop_
_entity_poly.entity_id
_entity_poly.type
_entity_poly.pdbx_seq_one_letter_code
_entity_poly.pdbx_strand_id
1 'polypeptide(L)'
;GDVLFAAKKFNEAEILFPQSEWAPKSALMAAYSYYTQDYYKDAIAELERFIRIYPYYKDLDYAYYLMAISHYEQIVDEKKDLQSIVNAKKNFSLLIKDYPNTEYALDAEFKLDLINDILASKEMYLGRYYLQKKKWIPAINRFRTIIDEYDTTIYTEEALHRLVEVYY
;
A
#
# COMPACT_ATOMS: atom_id res chain seq x y z
N GLY A 1 17.08 -17.44 -14.61
CA GLY A 1 17.05 -16.73 -15.88
C GLY A 1 17.16 -15.24 -15.62
N ASP A 2 17.64 -14.47 -16.58
CA ASP A 2 17.75 -13.01 -16.44
C ASP A 2 16.34 -12.39 -16.57
N VAL A 3 15.74 -12.05 -15.43
CA VAL A 3 14.37 -11.54 -15.36
C VAL A 3 14.28 -10.10 -15.88
N LEU A 4 15.36 -9.31 -15.75
CA LEU A 4 15.44 -7.99 -16.39
C LEU A 4 15.44 -8.10 -17.90
N PHE A 5 16.09 -9.12 -18.43
CA PHE A 5 16.01 -9.42 -19.86
C PHE A 5 14.59 -9.82 -20.28
N ALA A 6 13.88 -10.59 -19.44
CA ALA A 6 12.48 -10.93 -19.69
C ALA A 6 11.59 -9.69 -19.70
N ALA A 7 11.70 -8.80 -18.70
CA ALA A 7 10.97 -7.54 -18.65
C ALA A 7 11.20 -6.69 -19.91
N LYS A 8 12.47 -6.57 -20.36
CA LYS A 8 12.82 -5.87 -21.59
C LYS A 8 12.14 -6.51 -22.82
N LYS A 9 12.13 -7.85 -22.91
CA LYS A 9 11.50 -8.55 -24.04
C LYS A 9 9.98 -8.40 -24.05
N PHE A 10 9.33 -8.36 -22.89
CA PHE A 10 7.91 -8.09 -22.81
C PHE A 10 7.60 -6.64 -23.26
N ASN A 11 8.39 -5.65 -22.86
CA ASN A 11 8.22 -4.28 -23.33
C ASN A 11 8.50 -4.12 -24.84
N GLU A 12 9.52 -4.81 -25.38
CA GLU A 12 9.76 -4.85 -26.82
C GLU A 12 8.57 -5.46 -27.59
N ALA A 13 7.97 -6.53 -27.08
CA ALA A 13 6.82 -7.18 -27.71
C ALA A 13 5.58 -6.25 -27.73
N GLU A 14 5.32 -5.51 -26.64
CA GLU A 14 4.24 -4.52 -26.59
C GLU A 14 4.46 -3.41 -27.64
N ILE A 15 5.68 -2.87 -27.74
CA ILE A 15 6.02 -1.78 -28.66
C ILE A 15 5.92 -2.25 -30.12
N LEU A 16 6.36 -3.46 -30.41
CA LEU A 16 6.34 -3.99 -31.78
C LEU A 16 4.93 -4.36 -32.26
N PHE A 17 4.05 -4.77 -31.34
CA PHE A 17 2.70 -5.25 -31.66
C PHE A 17 1.63 -4.59 -30.77
N PRO A 18 1.51 -3.24 -30.78
CA PRO A 18 0.64 -2.49 -29.85
C PRO A 18 -0.86 -2.78 -30.05
N GLN A 19 -1.27 -3.24 -31.22
CA GLN A 19 -2.65 -3.64 -31.54
C GLN A 19 -2.97 -5.10 -31.23
N SER A 20 -1.99 -5.86 -30.76
CA SER A 20 -2.17 -7.27 -30.42
C SER A 20 -2.92 -7.42 -29.09
N GLU A 21 -3.74 -8.45 -28.98
CA GLU A 21 -4.34 -8.87 -27.71
C GLU A 21 -3.29 -9.21 -26.62
N TRP A 22 -2.05 -9.48 -27.05
CA TRP A 22 -0.92 -9.78 -26.17
C TRP A 22 -0.23 -8.52 -25.63
N ALA A 23 -0.44 -7.34 -26.23
CA ALA A 23 0.23 -6.11 -25.80
C ALA A 23 -0.04 -5.76 -24.32
N PRO A 24 -1.29 -5.71 -23.83
CA PRO A 24 -1.54 -5.43 -22.42
C PRO A 24 -1.01 -6.54 -21.50
N LYS A 25 -1.10 -7.81 -21.94
CA LYS A 25 -0.53 -8.91 -21.16
C LYS A 25 0.98 -8.82 -21.05
N SER A 26 1.67 -8.44 -22.13
CA SER A 26 3.12 -8.24 -22.13
C SER A 26 3.53 -7.11 -21.18
N ALA A 27 2.83 -5.97 -21.22
CA ALA A 27 3.09 -4.87 -20.31
C ALA A 27 2.93 -5.28 -18.84
N LEU A 28 1.87 -6.02 -18.51
CA LEU A 28 1.64 -6.53 -17.16
C LEU A 28 2.71 -7.55 -16.73
N MET A 29 3.16 -8.42 -17.65
CA MET A 29 4.24 -9.38 -17.40
C MET A 29 5.60 -8.70 -17.23
N ALA A 30 5.85 -7.58 -17.90
CA ALA A 30 7.05 -6.77 -17.66
C ALA A 30 7.06 -6.23 -16.22
N ALA A 31 5.95 -5.65 -15.76
CA ALA A 31 5.81 -5.18 -14.38
C ALA A 31 6.00 -6.31 -13.36
N TYR A 32 5.38 -7.47 -13.59
CA TYR A 32 5.55 -8.65 -12.75
C TYR A 32 7.01 -9.13 -12.70
N SER A 33 7.72 -9.07 -13.83
CA SER A 33 9.13 -9.45 -13.90
C SER A 33 9.99 -8.54 -13.02
N TYR A 34 9.74 -7.22 -12.99
CA TYR A 34 10.41 -6.31 -12.08
C TYR A 34 10.09 -6.62 -10.62
N TYR A 35 8.81 -6.84 -10.31
CA TYR A 35 8.37 -7.18 -8.95
C TYR A 35 9.08 -8.41 -8.39
N THR A 36 9.20 -9.49 -9.16
CA THR A 36 9.83 -10.76 -8.72
C THR A 36 11.33 -10.66 -8.42
N GLN A 37 11.95 -9.55 -8.74
CA GLN A 37 13.37 -9.26 -8.47
C GLN A 37 13.56 -8.08 -7.52
N ASP A 38 12.51 -7.73 -6.77
CA ASP A 38 12.49 -6.64 -5.80
C ASP A 38 12.78 -5.24 -6.42
N TYR A 39 12.66 -5.11 -7.76
CA TYR A 39 12.71 -3.82 -8.45
C TYR A 39 11.35 -3.12 -8.36
N TYR A 40 10.88 -2.89 -7.14
CA TYR A 40 9.54 -2.38 -6.86
C TYR A 40 9.25 -1.02 -7.50
N LYS A 41 10.25 -0.13 -7.57
CA LYS A 41 10.09 1.19 -8.21
C LYS A 41 9.83 1.07 -9.70
N ASP A 42 10.54 0.17 -10.37
CA ASP A 42 10.35 -0.08 -11.80
C ASP A 42 9.03 -0.79 -12.06
N ALA A 43 8.66 -1.75 -11.19
CA ALA A 43 7.36 -2.40 -11.25
C ALA A 43 6.19 -1.39 -11.12
N ILE A 44 6.27 -0.47 -10.15
CA ILE A 44 5.26 0.58 -9.94
C ILE A 44 5.16 1.48 -11.17
N ALA A 45 6.29 1.93 -11.72
CA ALA A 45 6.30 2.79 -12.90
C ALA A 45 5.64 2.12 -14.13
N GLU A 46 5.93 0.82 -14.33
CA GLU A 46 5.29 0.05 -15.40
C GLU A 46 3.80 -0.17 -15.14
N LEU A 47 3.38 -0.41 -13.91
CA LEU A 47 1.98 -0.57 -13.54
C LEU A 47 1.19 0.74 -13.70
N GLU A 48 1.75 1.88 -13.32
CA GLU A 48 1.14 3.19 -13.55
C GLU A 48 0.97 3.46 -15.06
N ARG A 49 1.98 3.11 -15.85
CA ARG A 49 1.90 3.18 -17.31
C ARG A 49 0.82 2.25 -17.86
N PHE A 50 0.79 1.00 -17.39
CA PHE A 50 -0.20 0.00 -17.80
C PHE A 50 -1.64 0.46 -17.53
N ILE A 51 -1.94 0.89 -16.32
CA ILE A 51 -3.28 1.35 -15.92
C ILE A 51 -3.73 2.55 -16.78
N ARG A 52 -2.81 3.44 -17.14
CA ARG A 52 -3.10 4.60 -17.99
C ARG A 52 -3.38 4.23 -19.45
N ILE A 53 -2.65 3.24 -19.99
CA ILE A 53 -2.77 2.84 -21.41
C ILE A 53 -3.93 1.86 -21.60
N TYR A 54 -4.17 0.97 -20.63
CA TYR A 54 -5.15 -0.11 -20.72
C TYR A 54 -6.23 -0.02 -19.62
N PRO A 55 -6.98 1.09 -19.50
CA PRO A 55 -7.92 1.34 -18.39
C PRO A 55 -9.14 0.40 -18.34
N TYR A 56 -9.34 -0.42 -19.36
CA TYR A 56 -10.45 -1.37 -19.45
C TYR A 56 -9.98 -2.82 -19.61
N TYR A 57 -8.71 -3.09 -19.27
CA TYR A 57 -8.21 -4.44 -19.36
C TYR A 57 -8.80 -5.31 -18.25
N LYS A 58 -9.08 -6.59 -18.57
CA LYS A 58 -9.78 -7.51 -17.67
C LYS A 58 -9.05 -7.79 -16.34
N ASP A 59 -7.72 -7.76 -16.33
CA ASP A 59 -6.88 -8.05 -15.16
C ASP A 59 -6.36 -6.75 -14.50
N LEU A 60 -7.17 -5.67 -14.51
CA LEU A 60 -6.84 -4.40 -13.82
C LEU A 60 -6.80 -4.56 -12.30
N ASP A 61 -7.64 -5.40 -11.74
CA ASP A 61 -7.64 -5.77 -10.34
C ASP A 61 -6.28 -6.32 -9.92
N TYR A 62 -5.72 -7.23 -10.71
CA TYR A 62 -4.36 -7.74 -10.48
C TYR A 62 -3.30 -6.65 -10.61
N ALA A 63 -3.40 -5.74 -11.57
CA ALA A 63 -2.46 -4.63 -11.72
C ALA A 63 -2.47 -3.69 -10.50
N TYR A 64 -3.65 -3.33 -10.00
CA TYR A 64 -3.79 -2.55 -8.77
C TYR A 64 -3.25 -3.28 -7.55
N TYR A 65 -3.52 -4.58 -7.44
CA TYR A 65 -2.97 -5.42 -6.37
C TYR A 65 -1.44 -5.45 -6.42
N LEU A 66 -0.86 -5.73 -7.58
CA LEU A 66 0.60 -5.79 -7.75
C LEU A 66 1.27 -4.43 -7.45
N MET A 67 0.61 -3.33 -7.77
CA MET A 67 1.09 -1.98 -7.42
C MET A 67 1.02 -1.74 -5.90
N ALA A 68 -0.08 -2.14 -5.25
CA ALA A 68 -0.24 -1.99 -3.81
C ALA A 68 0.79 -2.82 -3.03
N ILE A 69 0.99 -4.10 -3.42
CA ILE A 69 1.96 -4.98 -2.78
C ILE A 69 3.39 -4.49 -3.04
N SER A 70 3.69 -3.94 -4.22
CA SER A 70 5.00 -3.35 -4.52
C SER A 70 5.33 -2.15 -3.61
N HIS A 71 4.34 -1.34 -3.25
CA HIS A 71 4.52 -0.29 -2.24
C HIS A 71 4.68 -0.87 -0.84
N TYR A 72 3.93 -1.93 -0.51
CA TYR A 72 3.99 -2.59 0.79
C TYR A 72 5.36 -3.24 1.05
N GLU A 73 5.91 -3.96 0.08
CA GLU A 73 7.22 -4.62 0.20
C GLU A 73 8.40 -3.63 0.30
N GLN A 74 8.21 -2.39 -0.11
CA GLN A 74 9.20 -1.33 0.11
C GLN A 74 9.27 -0.80 1.54
N ILE A 75 8.40 -1.26 2.43
CA ILE A 75 8.41 -0.85 3.84
C ILE A 75 9.55 -1.58 4.57
N VAL A 76 10.73 -0.99 4.58
CA VAL A 76 11.91 -1.54 5.26
C VAL A 76 11.94 -1.11 6.73
N ASP A 77 11.58 0.14 7.02
CA ASP A 77 11.54 0.73 8.36
C ASP A 77 10.21 1.49 8.53
N GLU A 78 9.29 0.90 9.28
CA GLU A 78 7.96 1.45 9.55
C GLU A 78 7.98 2.88 10.11
N LYS A 79 9.08 3.28 10.75
CA LYS A 79 9.24 4.62 11.31
C LYS A 79 9.69 5.65 10.28
N LYS A 80 10.34 5.21 9.20
CA LYS A 80 10.92 6.10 8.18
C LYS A 80 10.15 6.11 6.87
N ASP A 81 9.60 4.96 6.46
CA ASP A 81 9.01 4.78 5.12
C ASP A 81 7.52 5.11 5.07
N LEU A 82 7.13 6.23 5.70
CA LEU A 82 5.73 6.65 5.78
C LEU A 82 5.07 6.79 4.40
N GLN A 83 5.81 7.24 3.38
CA GLN A 83 5.26 7.44 2.06
C GLN A 83 4.85 6.12 1.39
N SER A 84 5.69 5.08 1.53
CA SER A 84 5.38 3.73 1.02
C SER A 84 4.15 3.14 1.72
N ILE A 85 4.04 3.31 3.03
CA ILE A 85 2.89 2.88 3.83
C ILE A 85 1.60 3.57 3.35
N VAL A 86 1.62 4.90 3.19
CA VAL A 86 0.47 5.68 2.74
C VAL A 86 0.05 5.29 1.32
N ASN A 87 1.02 5.08 0.43
CA ASN A 87 0.74 4.66 -0.94
C ASN A 87 0.17 3.24 -1.00
N ALA A 88 0.71 2.31 -0.20
CA ALA A 88 0.16 0.95 -0.07
C ALA A 88 -1.30 1.00 0.43
N LYS A 89 -1.56 1.73 1.52
CA LYS A 89 -2.92 1.92 2.06
C LYS A 89 -3.88 2.45 1.00
N LYS A 90 -3.48 3.50 0.29
CA LYS A 90 -4.30 4.10 -0.76
C LYS A 90 -4.67 3.10 -1.86
N ASN A 91 -3.68 2.35 -2.36
CA ASN A 91 -3.89 1.41 -3.47
C ASN A 91 -4.69 0.18 -3.04
N PHE A 92 -4.46 -0.37 -1.83
CA PHE A 92 -5.29 -1.45 -1.29
C PHE A 92 -6.74 -1.00 -1.07
N SER A 93 -6.95 0.21 -0.50
CA SER A 93 -8.31 0.76 -0.32
C SER A 93 -9.04 0.97 -1.65
N LEU A 94 -8.33 1.40 -2.69
CA LEU A 94 -8.89 1.55 -4.03
C LEU A 94 -9.27 0.19 -4.63
N LEU A 95 -8.40 -0.81 -4.48
CA LEU A 95 -8.67 -2.18 -4.95
C LEU A 95 -9.93 -2.76 -4.30
N ILE A 96 -10.03 -2.68 -2.96
CA ILE A 96 -11.20 -3.17 -2.22
C ILE A 96 -12.49 -2.46 -2.67
N LYS A 97 -12.40 -1.15 -2.90
CA LYS A 97 -13.56 -0.34 -3.31
C LYS A 97 -14.03 -0.67 -4.72
N ASP A 98 -13.11 -0.76 -5.68
CA ASP A 98 -13.43 -0.87 -7.10
C ASP A 98 -13.59 -2.33 -7.56
N TYR A 99 -12.96 -3.30 -6.85
CA TYR A 99 -12.95 -4.72 -7.18
C TYR A 99 -13.26 -5.63 -5.97
N PRO A 100 -14.35 -5.40 -5.20
CA PRO A 100 -14.59 -6.01 -3.89
C PRO A 100 -14.77 -7.54 -3.91
N ASN A 101 -15.09 -8.12 -5.08
CA ASN A 101 -15.40 -9.55 -5.20
C ASN A 101 -14.23 -10.38 -5.74
N THR A 102 -13.01 -9.85 -5.70
CA THR A 102 -11.81 -10.55 -6.17
C THR A 102 -11.03 -11.18 -5.01
N GLU A 103 -10.27 -12.24 -5.31
CA GLU A 103 -9.35 -12.84 -4.33
C GLU A 103 -8.27 -11.84 -3.88
N TYR A 104 -7.90 -10.90 -4.76
CA TYR A 104 -6.96 -9.82 -4.47
C TYR A 104 -7.51 -8.83 -3.46
N ALA A 105 -8.81 -8.53 -3.50
CA ALA A 105 -9.45 -7.66 -2.52
C ALA A 105 -9.44 -8.29 -1.12
N LEU A 106 -9.64 -9.60 -1.03
CA LEU A 106 -9.61 -10.34 0.23
C LEU A 106 -8.23 -10.29 0.89
N ASP A 107 -7.15 -10.52 0.13
CA ASP A 107 -5.78 -10.36 0.64
C ASP A 107 -5.47 -8.90 0.97
N ALA A 108 -5.98 -7.96 0.17
CA ALA A 108 -5.82 -6.52 0.40
C ALA A 108 -6.44 -6.08 1.73
N GLU A 109 -7.57 -6.64 2.16
CA GLU A 109 -8.18 -6.37 3.47
C GLU A 109 -7.22 -6.75 4.61
N PHE A 110 -6.64 -7.95 4.58
CA PHE A 110 -5.65 -8.37 5.58
C PHE A 110 -4.40 -7.48 5.60
N LYS A 111 -3.91 -7.09 4.42
CA LYS A 111 -2.77 -6.17 4.32
C LYS A 111 -3.11 -4.78 4.85
N LEU A 112 -4.33 -4.33 4.62
CA LEU A 112 -4.81 -3.04 5.09
C LEU A 112 -4.90 -3.00 6.62
N ASP A 113 -5.35 -4.08 7.26
CA ASP A 113 -5.38 -4.20 8.72
C ASP A 113 -3.97 -4.13 9.30
N LEU A 114 -3.00 -4.85 8.72
CA LEU A 114 -1.59 -4.75 9.14
C LEU A 114 -1.03 -3.33 8.99
N ILE A 115 -1.35 -2.65 7.89
CA ILE A 115 -0.96 -1.25 7.68
C ILE A 115 -1.59 -0.33 8.72
N ASN A 116 -2.87 -0.53 9.06
CA ASN A 116 -3.55 0.25 10.09
C ASN A 116 -2.91 0.04 11.46
N ASP A 117 -2.52 -1.18 11.81
CA ASP A 117 -1.77 -1.46 13.04
C ASP A 117 -0.41 -0.73 13.09
N ILE A 118 0.33 -0.71 11.98
CA ILE A 118 1.59 0.04 11.87
C ILE A 118 1.36 1.53 12.09
N LEU A 119 0.35 2.11 11.43
CA LEU A 119 0.04 3.54 11.56
C LEU A 119 -0.45 3.90 12.96
N ALA A 120 -1.33 3.08 13.55
CA ALA A 120 -1.80 3.25 14.93
C ALA A 120 -0.65 3.15 15.94
N SER A 121 0.26 2.20 15.76
CA SER A 121 1.47 2.03 16.59
C SER A 121 2.32 3.30 16.59
N LYS A 122 2.50 3.92 15.43
CA LYS A 122 3.24 5.17 15.27
C LYS A 122 2.56 6.34 16.01
N GLU A 123 1.25 6.48 15.85
CA GLU A 123 0.48 7.51 16.56
C GLU A 123 0.53 7.29 18.07
N MET A 124 0.42 6.03 18.53
CA MET A 124 0.57 5.66 19.94
C MET A 124 1.96 6.02 20.50
N TYR A 125 3.03 5.71 19.75
CA TYR A 125 4.39 6.08 20.15
C TYR A 125 4.54 7.60 20.31
N LEU A 126 4.05 8.39 19.35
CA LEU A 126 4.08 9.86 19.40
C LEU A 126 3.23 10.40 20.55
N GLY A 127 2.03 9.83 20.76
CA GLY A 127 1.15 10.18 21.87
C GLY A 127 1.84 10.02 23.23
N ARG A 128 2.43 8.83 23.46
CA ARG A 128 3.20 8.54 24.69
C ARG A 128 4.40 9.46 24.85
N TYR A 129 5.13 9.77 23.78
CA TYR A 129 6.24 10.72 23.79
C TYR A 129 5.80 12.12 24.23
N TYR A 130 4.72 12.67 23.66
CA TYR A 130 4.19 13.96 24.05
C TYR A 130 3.68 13.98 25.49
N LEU A 131 3.06 12.90 25.94
CA LEU A 131 2.60 12.73 27.30
C LEU A 131 3.77 12.85 28.31
N GLN A 132 4.87 12.12 28.06
CA GLN A 132 6.09 12.19 28.89
C GLN A 132 6.71 13.60 28.92
N LYS A 133 6.55 14.36 27.83
CA LYS A 133 7.01 15.75 27.75
C LYS A 133 6.00 16.77 28.32
N LYS A 134 4.91 16.29 28.92
CA LYS A 134 3.81 17.12 29.48
C LYS A 134 3.17 18.02 28.40
N LYS A 135 3.19 17.61 27.16
CA LYS A 135 2.55 18.29 26.03
C LYS A 135 1.18 17.66 25.79
N TRP A 136 0.18 18.08 26.55
CA TRP A 136 -1.13 17.45 26.60
C TRP A 136 -1.89 17.53 25.28
N ILE A 137 -2.01 18.72 24.66
CA ILE A 137 -2.76 18.90 23.42
C ILE A 137 -2.22 18.05 22.27
N PRO A 138 -0.92 18.05 21.95
CA PRO A 138 -0.38 17.12 20.95
C PRO A 138 -0.61 15.66 21.29
N ALA A 139 -0.52 15.25 22.56
CA ALA A 139 -0.79 13.86 22.97
C ALA A 139 -2.25 13.47 22.70
N ILE A 140 -3.21 14.32 23.12
CA ILE A 140 -4.65 14.12 22.86
C ILE A 140 -4.91 13.95 21.37
N ASN A 141 -4.33 14.80 20.52
CA ASN A 141 -4.56 14.70 19.07
C ASN A 141 -4.08 13.35 18.52
N ARG A 142 -2.92 12.84 18.99
CA ARG A 142 -2.41 11.53 18.53
C ARG A 142 -3.31 10.37 18.98
N PHE A 143 -3.75 10.36 20.22
CA PHE A 143 -4.66 9.33 20.72
C PHE A 143 -6.04 9.39 20.02
N ARG A 144 -6.55 10.59 19.72
CA ARG A 144 -7.77 10.76 18.94
C ARG A 144 -7.64 10.20 17.53
N THR A 145 -6.53 10.46 16.84
CA THR A 145 -6.29 9.89 15.52
C THR A 145 -6.42 8.36 15.52
N ILE A 146 -5.96 7.68 16.60
CA ILE A 146 -6.12 6.22 16.70
C ILE A 146 -7.59 5.83 16.78
N ILE A 147 -8.38 6.54 17.56
CA ILE A 147 -9.81 6.22 17.75
C ILE A 147 -10.62 6.56 16.50
N ASP A 148 -10.29 7.66 15.84
CA ASP A 148 -11.06 8.16 14.70
C ASP A 148 -10.70 7.46 13.37
N GLU A 149 -9.44 7.02 13.19
CA GLU A 149 -8.94 6.50 11.92
C GLU A 149 -8.48 5.02 11.97
N TYR A 150 -8.24 4.48 13.18
CA TYR A 150 -7.66 3.14 13.41
C TYR A 150 -8.41 2.39 14.53
N ASP A 151 -9.71 2.53 14.62
CA ASP A 151 -10.57 2.04 15.71
C ASP A 151 -10.61 0.51 15.84
N THR A 152 -10.27 -0.21 14.77
CA THR A 152 -10.21 -1.68 14.74
C THR A 152 -8.88 -2.26 15.22
N THR A 153 -7.88 -1.40 15.48
CA THR A 153 -6.53 -1.83 15.87
C THR A 153 -6.43 -2.19 17.36
N ILE A 154 -5.42 -2.99 17.70
CA ILE A 154 -5.11 -3.35 19.10
C ILE A 154 -4.75 -2.14 19.99
N TYR A 155 -4.50 -0.98 19.41
CA TYR A 155 -4.10 0.24 20.12
C TYR A 155 -5.28 1.08 20.60
N THR A 156 -6.50 0.80 20.18
CA THR A 156 -7.70 1.60 20.45
C THR A 156 -8.02 1.63 21.95
N GLU A 157 -7.96 0.48 22.63
CA GLU A 157 -8.24 0.42 24.07
C GLU A 157 -7.24 1.24 24.89
N GLU A 158 -5.94 1.16 24.56
CA GLU A 158 -4.93 1.97 25.25
C GLU A 158 -5.10 3.45 24.92
N ALA A 159 -5.42 3.83 23.69
CA ALA A 159 -5.65 5.22 23.30
C ALA A 159 -6.80 5.84 24.11
N LEU A 160 -7.91 5.12 24.29
CA LEU A 160 -9.03 5.53 25.14
C LEU A 160 -8.59 5.73 26.59
N HIS A 161 -7.85 4.77 27.15
CA HIS A 161 -7.32 4.87 28.51
C HIS A 161 -6.41 6.10 28.68
N ARG A 162 -5.51 6.33 27.76
CA ARG A 162 -4.61 7.50 27.79
C ARG A 162 -5.34 8.83 27.64
N LEU A 163 -6.42 8.88 26.88
CA LEU A 163 -7.25 10.09 26.81
C LEU A 163 -7.90 10.40 28.16
N VAL A 164 -8.42 9.38 28.86
CA VAL A 164 -8.96 9.56 30.22
C VAL A 164 -7.91 10.12 31.15
N GLU A 165 -6.67 9.54 31.17
CA GLU A 165 -5.56 10.04 32.00
C GLU A 165 -5.18 11.50 31.71
N VAL A 166 -5.32 11.96 30.48
CA VAL A 166 -4.95 13.33 30.09
C VAL A 166 -6.03 14.35 30.42
N TYR A 167 -7.30 13.92 30.47
CA TYR A 167 -8.43 14.81 30.82
C TYR A 167 -8.66 14.95 32.33
N TYR A 168 -8.09 14.06 33.16
CA TYR A 168 -8.16 14.10 34.63
C TYR A 168 -6.83 14.55 35.24
#